data_ea55c2bf8c493c630fb5a82386c90e32
#
_entry.id   ea55c2bf8c493c630fb5a82386c90e32
#
_cell.length_a   1.000
_cell.length_b   1.000
_cell.length_c   1.000
_cell.angle_alpha   90.00
_cell.angle_beta   90.00
_cell.angle_gamma   90.00
#
_symmetry.space_group_name_H-M   'P 1'
#
loop_
_entity.id
_entity.type
_entity.pdbx_description
1 polymer ?
#
loop_
_entity_poly.entity_id
_entity_poly.type
_entity_poly.pdbx_seq_one_letter_code
_entity_poly.pdbx_strand_id
1 'polypeptide(L)'
;MIQRLSAITFAVRDMPIDVSFYSSFGFAVVYGGAEATFTSLHMGDVYVNLILQSDYTPTWWGRVIFHVDDVDALYHTLTNQGLTPANPPRDAPWGERYFHIVDPDGHELSFAKPLSPATR
;
A
#
# COMPACT_ATOMS: atom_id res chain seq x y z
N MET A 1 -8.98 11.51 -23.15
CA MET A 1 -8.20 10.25 -23.09
C MET A 1 -7.58 10.10 -21.71
N ILE A 2 -7.60 8.88 -21.18
CA ILE A 2 -6.96 8.61 -19.88
C ILE A 2 -5.46 8.77 -20.05
N GLN A 3 -4.81 9.48 -19.10
CA GLN A 3 -3.37 9.71 -19.14
C GLN A 3 -2.61 8.83 -18.17
N ARG A 4 -3.17 8.58 -16.98
CA ARG A 4 -2.54 7.76 -15.96
C ARG A 4 -3.51 7.48 -14.82
N LEU A 5 -3.14 6.56 -13.96
CA LEU A 5 -3.81 6.38 -12.67
C LEU A 5 -3.32 7.47 -11.72
N SER A 6 -4.24 8.23 -11.12
CA SER A 6 -3.90 9.29 -10.18
C SER A 6 -3.70 8.78 -8.77
N ALA A 7 -4.67 8.03 -8.25
CA ALA A 7 -4.69 7.58 -6.87
C ALA A 7 -5.55 6.35 -6.71
N ILE A 8 -5.35 5.64 -5.60
CA ILE A 8 -6.26 4.62 -5.10
C ILE A 8 -6.88 5.12 -3.81
N THR A 9 -8.18 4.90 -3.61
CA THR A 9 -8.87 5.28 -2.39
C THR A 9 -9.33 4.04 -1.65
N PHE A 10 -8.93 3.94 -0.37
CA PHE A 10 -9.31 2.82 0.49
C PHE A 10 -10.36 3.25 1.51
N ALA A 11 -11.35 2.40 1.72
CA ALA A 11 -12.26 2.54 2.86
C ALA A 11 -11.52 2.11 4.13
N VAL A 12 -11.56 2.94 5.15
CA VAL A 12 -10.89 2.68 6.43
C VAL A 12 -11.86 2.84 7.58
N ARG A 13 -11.70 2.02 8.62
CA ARG A 13 -12.60 2.03 9.78
C ARG A 13 -12.10 2.91 10.91
N ASP A 14 -10.81 3.20 10.93
CA ASP A 14 -10.14 3.97 11.98
C ASP A 14 -9.04 4.81 11.35
N MET A 15 -9.31 6.10 11.17
CA MET A 15 -8.38 6.97 10.45
C MET A 15 -7.01 7.08 11.12
N PRO A 16 -6.88 7.26 12.45
CA PRO A 16 -5.56 7.34 13.07
C PRO A 16 -4.71 6.09 12.85
N ILE A 17 -5.30 4.91 12.96
CA ILE A 17 -4.59 3.64 12.75
C ILE A 17 -4.08 3.55 11.30
N ASP A 18 -4.95 3.89 10.34
CA ASP A 18 -4.61 3.79 8.93
C ASP A 18 -3.60 4.85 8.47
N VAL A 19 -3.71 6.06 8.97
CA VAL A 19 -2.70 7.10 8.69
C VAL A 19 -1.34 6.63 9.21
N SER A 20 -1.28 6.05 10.41
CA SER A 20 -0.04 5.51 10.96
C SER A 20 0.50 4.36 10.11
N PHE A 21 -0.38 3.45 9.67
CA PHE A 21 0.02 2.31 8.86
C PHE A 21 0.66 2.77 7.55
N TYR A 22 -0.02 3.63 6.79
CA TYR A 22 0.50 4.09 5.50
C TYR A 22 1.72 4.99 5.65
N SER A 23 1.79 5.76 6.73
CA SER A 23 2.99 6.57 7.02
C SER A 23 4.21 5.70 7.27
N SER A 24 4.04 4.49 7.78
CA SER A 24 5.16 3.57 8.02
C SER A 24 5.85 3.11 6.74
N PHE A 25 5.19 3.21 5.59
CA PHE A 25 5.79 2.94 4.28
C PHE A 25 6.53 4.13 3.68
N GLY A 26 6.41 5.30 4.30
CA GLY A 26 7.01 6.53 3.79
C GLY A 26 6.02 7.49 3.16
N PHE A 27 4.72 7.18 3.17
CA PHE A 27 3.70 8.12 2.71
C PHE A 27 3.57 9.29 3.68
N ALA A 28 3.41 10.49 3.14
CA ALA A 28 3.22 11.71 3.93
C ALA A 28 1.83 12.29 3.67
N VAL A 29 1.19 12.77 4.73
CA VAL A 29 -0.13 13.40 4.62
C VAL A 29 0.02 14.74 3.87
N VAL A 30 -0.83 14.93 2.85
CA VAL A 30 -0.91 16.20 2.10
C VAL A 30 -2.26 16.89 2.29
N TYR A 31 -3.27 16.18 2.77
CA TYR A 31 -4.59 16.72 3.07
C TYR A 31 -5.25 15.85 4.14
N GLY A 32 -5.95 16.47 5.08
CA GLY A 32 -6.63 15.77 6.15
C GLY A 32 -5.68 15.38 7.27
N GLY A 33 -5.73 14.12 7.69
CA GLY A 33 -4.94 13.57 8.78
C GLY A 33 -5.76 12.68 9.69
N ALA A 34 -5.22 12.35 10.86
CA ALA A 34 -5.81 11.37 11.79
C ALA A 34 -7.23 11.74 12.24
N GLU A 35 -7.56 13.03 12.31
CA GLU A 35 -8.86 13.51 12.77
C GLU A 35 -9.85 13.76 11.62
N ALA A 36 -9.46 13.54 10.39
CA ALA A 36 -10.29 13.81 9.23
C ALA A 36 -11.11 12.60 8.81
N THR A 37 -12.18 12.83 8.05
CA THR A 37 -12.97 11.76 7.44
C THR A 37 -12.44 11.37 6.07
N PHE A 38 -11.57 12.19 5.49
CA PHE A 38 -10.87 11.92 4.24
C PHE A 38 -9.43 12.42 4.38
N THR A 39 -8.48 11.56 4.03
CA THR A 39 -7.06 11.90 4.08
C THR A 39 -6.40 11.49 2.77
N SER A 40 -5.55 12.35 2.25
CA SER A 40 -4.71 12.03 1.10
C SER A 40 -3.26 12.01 1.53
N LEU A 41 -2.55 10.94 1.15
CA LEU A 41 -1.13 10.79 1.39
C LEU A 41 -0.41 10.63 0.06
N HIS A 42 0.87 10.97 0.03
CA HIS A 42 1.68 10.74 -1.17
C HIS A 42 3.08 10.27 -0.83
N MET A 43 3.70 9.67 -1.82
CA MET A 43 5.13 9.39 -1.84
C MET A 43 5.57 9.55 -3.30
N GLY A 44 6.32 10.61 -3.61
CA GLY A 44 6.59 10.99 -5.00
C GLY A 44 5.29 11.22 -5.77
N ASP A 45 5.11 10.52 -6.88
CA ASP A 45 3.91 10.61 -7.73
C ASP A 45 2.82 9.62 -7.32
N VAL A 46 3.03 8.86 -6.27
CA VAL A 46 2.06 7.86 -5.81
C VAL A 46 1.16 8.48 -4.76
N TYR A 47 -0.16 8.42 -4.99
CA TYR A 47 -1.15 8.95 -4.06
C TYR A 47 -2.03 7.84 -3.53
N VAL A 48 -2.28 7.86 -2.23
CA VAL A 48 -3.21 6.98 -1.54
C VAL A 48 -4.18 7.86 -0.78
N ASN A 49 -5.48 7.64 -0.98
CA ASN A 49 -6.51 8.32 -0.23
C ASN A 49 -7.17 7.34 0.73
N LEU A 50 -7.57 7.86 1.89
CA LEU A 50 -8.28 7.10 2.90
C LEU A 50 -9.62 7.80 3.16
N ILE A 51 -10.71 7.05 3.06
CA ILE A 51 -12.05 7.57 3.37
C ILE A 51 -12.64 6.80 4.55
N LEU A 52 -13.06 7.53 5.57
CA LEU A 52 -13.61 6.90 6.77
C LEU A 52 -14.97 6.27 6.49
N GLN A 53 -15.03 4.97 6.72
CA GLN A 53 -16.23 4.14 6.59
C GLN A 53 -16.24 3.20 7.79
N SER A 54 -16.71 3.70 8.94
CA SER A 54 -16.61 2.98 10.21
C SER A 54 -17.32 1.64 10.21
N ASP A 55 -18.31 1.46 9.34
CA ASP A 55 -19.07 0.23 9.18
C ASP A 55 -18.56 -0.66 8.03
N TYR A 56 -17.41 -0.34 7.43
CA TYR A 56 -16.85 -1.13 6.34
C TYR A 56 -16.59 -2.57 6.81
N THR A 57 -17.08 -3.54 6.04
CA THR A 57 -16.82 -4.96 6.27
C THR A 57 -15.77 -5.43 5.28
N PRO A 58 -14.61 -5.91 5.75
CA PRO A 58 -13.56 -6.38 4.86
C PRO A 58 -14.05 -7.46 3.91
N THR A 59 -13.77 -7.28 2.63
CA THR A 59 -14.02 -8.26 1.58
C THR A 59 -12.91 -8.17 0.56
N TRP A 60 -12.53 -9.31 -0.05
CA TRP A 60 -11.49 -9.26 -1.07
C TRP A 60 -12.06 -8.66 -2.36
N TRP A 61 -11.43 -7.59 -2.81
CA TRP A 61 -11.84 -6.88 -4.05
C TRP A 61 -10.74 -6.89 -5.09
N GLY A 62 -9.59 -7.46 -4.79
CA GLY A 62 -8.39 -7.39 -5.60
C GLY A 62 -7.24 -6.87 -4.77
N ARG A 63 -6.24 -6.34 -5.42
CA ARG A 63 -5.08 -5.77 -4.74
C ARG A 63 -4.52 -4.61 -5.51
N VAL A 64 -3.77 -3.76 -4.82
CA VAL A 64 -2.97 -2.73 -5.46
C VAL A 64 -1.51 -3.18 -5.45
N ILE A 65 -0.81 -2.93 -6.55
CA ILE A 65 0.59 -3.32 -6.70
C ILE A 65 1.41 -2.03 -6.82
N PHE A 66 2.33 -1.85 -5.87
CA PHE A 66 3.28 -0.76 -5.90
C PHE A 66 4.62 -1.29 -6.40
N HIS A 67 5.22 -0.63 -7.39
CA HIS A 67 6.60 -0.94 -7.76
C HIS A 67 7.54 -0.24 -6.79
N VAL A 68 8.54 -0.96 -6.32
CA VAL A 68 9.56 -0.47 -5.39
C VAL A 68 10.94 -0.76 -5.95
N ASP A 69 11.94 -0.02 -5.48
CA ASP A 69 13.31 -0.19 -5.96
C ASP A 69 14.02 -1.40 -5.33
N ASP A 70 13.65 -1.78 -4.11
CA ASP A 70 14.26 -2.91 -3.40
C ASP A 70 13.22 -3.60 -2.52
N VAL A 71 12.71 -4.72 -3.03
CA VAL A 71 11.64 -5.48 -2.38
C VAL A 71 12.10 -6.05 -1.03
N ASP A 72 13.30 -6.62 -1.00
CA ASP A 72 13.83 -7.24 0.22
C ASP A 72 14.11 -6.21 1.30
N ALA A 73 14.66 -5.06 0.94
CA ALA A 73 14.92 -3.98 1.90
C ALA A 73 13.63 -3.47 2.52
N LEU A 74 12.57 -3.28 1.72
CA LEU A 74 11.28 -2.88 2.24
C LEU A 74 10.70 -3.93 3.18
N TYR A 75 10.78 -5.21 2.80
CA TYR A 75 10.32 -6.30 3.65
C TYR A 75 10.99 -6.26 5.03
N HIS A 76 12.31 -6.11 5.06
CA HIS A 76 13.05 -6.02 6.32
C HIS A 76 12.69 -4.78 7.13
N THR A 77 12.51 -3.64 6.47
CA THR A 77 12.08 -2.42 7.14
C THR A 77 10.72 -2.61 7.82
N LEU A 78 9.75 -3.18 7.10
CA LEU A 78 8.41 -3.39 7.64
C LEU A 78 8.39 -4.40 8.78
N THR A 79 9.11 -5.51 8.64
CA THR A 79 9.19 -6.51 9.72
C THR A 79 9.87 -5.94 10.95
N ASN A 80 10.91 -5.11 10.78
CA ASN A 80 11.57 -4.43 11.91
C ASN A 80 10.66 -3.43 12.60
N GLN A 81 9.66 -2.89 11.90
CA GLN A 81 8.65 -2.01 12.47
C GLN A 81 7.50 -2.76 13.13
N GLY A 82 7.54 -4.09 13.14
CA GLY A 82 6.52 -4.91 13.77
C GLY A 82 5.35 -5.27 12.84
N LEU A 83 5.41 -4.94 11.57
CA LEU A 83 4.39 -5.36 10.61
C LEU A 83 4.64 -6.81 10.20
N THR A 84 3.55 -7.48 9.80
CA THR A 84 3.59 -8.92 9.46
C THR A 84 3.13 -9.12 8.02
N PRO A 85 4.07 -9.13 7.05
CA PRO A 85 3.72 -9.45 5.66
C PRO A 85 3.14 -10.86 5.55
N ALA A 86 2.31 -11.07 4.52
CA ALA A 86 1.64 -12.36 4.29
C ALA A 86 2.62 -13.45 3.85
N ASN A 87 3.74 -13.05 3.21
CA ASN A 87 4.75 -13.98 2.73
C ASN A 87 6.10 -13.26 2.68
N PRO A 88 7.23 -14.00 2.77
CA PRO A 88 8.52 -13.41 2.45
C PRO A 88 8.63 -13.12 0.96
N PRO A 89 9.57 -12.23 0.55
CA PRO A 89 9.81 -11.95 -0.86
C PRO A 89 10.12 -13.21 -1.65
N ARG A 90 9.58 -13.31 -2.85
CA ARG A 90 9.85 -14.42 -3.76
C ARG A 90 9.70 -13.98 -5.21
N ASP A 91 10.30 -14.74 -6.10
CA ASP A 91 10.22 -14.51 -7.53
C ASP A 91 8.99 -15.20 -8.10
N ALA A 92 8.16 -14.45 -8.82
CA ALA A 92 6.99 -14.98 -9.47
C ALA A 92 7.31 -15.47 -10.89
N PRO A 93 6.56 -16.48 -11.39
CA PRO A 93 6.79 -16.98 -12.75
C PRO A 93 6.61 -15.94 -13.85
N TRP A 94 5.83 -14.90 -13.61
CA TRP A 94 5.61 -13.83 -14.59
C TRP A 94 6.70 -12.76 -14.59
N GLY A 95 7.75 -12.92 -13.78
CA GLY A 95 8.95 -12.08 -13.88
C GLY A 95 9.02 -10.92 -12.90
N GLU A 96 8.43 -11.05 -11.73
CA GLU A 96 8.53 -10.06 -10.67
C GLU A 96 8.92 -10.70 -9.35
N ARG A 97 9.72 -9.98 -8.55
CA ARG A 97 9.93 -10.30 -7.16
C ARG A 97 8.94 -9.50 -6.32
N TYR A 98 8.27 -10.12 -5.36
CA TYR A 98 7.18 -9.48 -4.64
C TYR A 98 6.95 -10.06 -3.26
N PHE A 99 6.22 -9.31 -2.43
CA PHE A 99 5.53 -9.82 -1.26
C PHE A 99 4.21 -9.06 -1.07
N HIS A 100 3.31 -9.64 -0.30
CA HIS A 100 2.02 -9.03 0.02
C HIS A 100 1.95 -8.66 1.49
N ILE A 101 1.17 -7.65 1.80
CA ILE A 101 0.75 -7.32 3.17
C ILE A 101 -0.71 -6.91 3.14
N VAL A 102 -1.43 -7.21 4.21
CA VAL A 102 -2.83 -6.81 4.36
C VAL A 102 -2.86 -5.61 5.29
N ASP A 103 -3.58 -4.56 4.91
CA ASP A 103 -3.70 -3.37 5.73
C ASP A 103 -4.70 -3.59 6.89
N PRO A 104 -4.87 -2.62 7.81
CA PRO A 104 -5.77 -2.80 8.97
C PRO A 104 -7.22 -3.09 8.61
N ASP A 105 -7.66 -2.76 7.39
CA ASP A 105 -9.05 -2.95 6.96
C ASP A 105 -9.22 -4.14 6.02
N GLY A 106 -8.18 -4.94 5.82
CA GLY A 106 -8.22 -6.12 4.97
C GLY A 106 -7.89 -5.88 3.51
N HIS A 107 -7.45 -4.68 3.13
CA HIS A 107 -7.01 -4.40 1.77
C HIS A 107 -5.65 -5.03 1.52
N GLU A 108 -5.52 -5.75 0.39
CA GLU A 108 -4.29 -6.43 0.04
C GLU A 108 -3.39 -5.53 -0.77
N LEU A 109 -2.17 -5.33 -0.29
CA LEU A 109 -1.13 -4.55 -0.94
C LEU A 109 -0.03 -5.49 -1.41
N SER A 110 0.50 -5.24 -2.61
CA SER A 110 1.65 -5.97 -3.13
C SER A 110 2.78 -4.98 -3.43
N PHE A 111 3.99 -5.36 -3.09
CA PHE A 111 5.19 -4.59 -3.38
C PHE A 111 6.06 -5.43 -4.29
N ALA A 112 6.37 -4.90 -5.47
CA ALA A 112 6.97 -5.70 -6.53
C ALA A 112 8.05 -4.93 -7.27
N LYS A 113 8.98 -5.67 -7.86
CA LYS A 113 9.99 -5.14 -8.77
C LYS A 113 10.15 -6.12 -9.91
N PRO A 114 10.15 -5.65 -11.18
CA PRO A 114 10.47 -6.49 -12.31
C PRO A 114 11.86 -7.12 -12.16
N LEU A 115 11.98 -8.40 -12.48
CA LEU A 115 13.26 -9.11 -12.45
C LEU A 115 14.17 -8.70 -13.63
N SER A 116 13.57 -8.12 -14.67
CA SER A 116 14.28 -7.70 -15.87
C SER A 116 13.65 -6.42 -16.40
N PRO A 117 14.42 -5.53 -17.06
CA PRO A 117 13.84 -4.32 -17.66
C PRO A 117 12.77 -4.58 -18.71
N ALA A 118 12.70 -5.78 -19.29
CA ALA A 118 11.67 -6.15 -20.25
C ALA A 118 10.34 -6.52 -19.59
N THR A 119 10.32 -6.77 -18.30
CA THR A 119 9.10 -7.03 -17.52
C THR A 119 8.42 -5.70 -17.22
N ARG A 120 7.08 -5.64 -17.30
CA ARG A 120 6.30 -4.43 -17.09
C ARG A 120 6.58 -3.72 -15.76
#